data_b3bd382a03a69f07d2a875c49f0e496f
#
_entry.id   b3bd382a03a69f07d2a875c49f0e496f
#
_cell.length_a   1.000
_cell.length_b   1.000
_cell.length_c   1.000
_cell.angle_alpha   90.00
_cell.angle_beta   90.00
_cell.angle_gamma   90.00
#
_symmetry.space_group_name_H-M   'P 1'
#
loop_
_entity.id
_entity.type
_entity.pdbx_description
1 polymer ?
#
loop_
_entity_poly.entity_id
_entity_poly.type
_entity_poly.pdbx_seq_one_letter_code
_entity_poly.pdbx_strand_id
1 'polypeptide(L)'
;MPYNNETHNEQMRSQRRPTAARQKANPNWQSTQERRQAASQSDESLQYSRNASRYAARERELRNKRRTRVAALSCVVIISLCALCFGAAKVLTTVPSTNEPISNEQQTQQPSIFAKEEQTTPQPNDDPGDIVIGVNGDTDTYVIRGEEYIEGGAHAASPNHGVLTPSIETSGSVDSNTEGDYTITYTARDSEGHTAKAERTVHVVDSMDTMKTGVPVLMYHYVYDESNPPSDLNGNWIVDTKLDEHMQYLNDNGFYYPSFPEVQAFIEGKHSLPAKSVVLTFDDGEDGTLGFLDALSSKHHIPVTSFMICSDQTAAANKVAKYASPYVQFESHSISMHQPGGTIGHGGRISAMTKDEILEDLRNSAAVVGSDQAFAYPFGDTTPDGQKAVSEAGLNCAFTTKNDWCYIGDDVTALNRVRISGEYSIDSFIYLVNEQ
;
A
#
# COMPACT_ATOMS: atom_id res chain seq x y z
N MET A 1 8.19 60.19 -63.73
CA MET A 1 9.10 60.30 -64.93
C MET A 1 10.28 59.40 -64.63
N PRO A 2 10.85 58.78 -65.62
CA PRO A 2 10.50 57.42 -66.08
C PRO A 2 11.75 56.55 -66.31
N TYR A 3 11.46 55.42 -66.89
CA TYR A 3 12.33 54.52 -67.71
C TYR A 3 13.23 53.53 -66.96
N ASN A 4 13.28 52.36 -67.27
CA ASN A 4 13.02 51.41 -68.36
C ASN A 4 13.87 50.18 -68.06
N ASN A 5 13.23 49.01 -68.17
CA ASN A 5 13.52 47.96 -69.16
C ASN A 5 14.97 47.48 -69.27
N GLU A 6 15.23 46.25 -69.08
CA GLU A 6 15.20 45.17 -70.09
C GLU A 6 15.86 43.90 -69.60
N THR A 7 15.12 42.81 -69.67
CA THR A 7 15.46 41.51 -70.27
C THR A 7 16.88 40.96 -70.20
N HIS A 8 17.02 39.75 -69.70
CA HIS A 8 17.51 38.56 -70.43
C HIS A 8 17.48 37.33 -69.48
N ASN A 9 16.64 36.47 -69.71
CA ASN A 9 16.60 35.14 -70.33
C ASN A 9 17.78 34.20 -69.97
N GLU A 10 17.37 32.95 -69.61
CA GLU A 10 18.05 31.67 -69.64
C GLU A 10 19.08 31.32 -68.57
N GLN A 11 18.69 30.47 -67.64
CA GLN A 11 19.09 29.03 -67.77
C GLN A 11 18.41 28.16 -66.73
N MET A 12 17.61 27.27 -67.22
CA MET A 12 17.14 26.11 -66.48
C MET A 12 18.33 25.27 -65.94
N ARG A 13 18.40 25.05 -64.63
CA ARG A 13 19.02 23.88 -64.09
C ARG A 13 18.11 23.26 -63.05
N SER A 14 17.54 22.13 -63.45
CA SER A 14 16.83 21.17 -62.63
C SER A 14 17.63 20.77 -61.40
N GLN A 15 17.15 21.14 -60.20
CA GLN A 15 17.54 20.47 -59.00
C GLN A 15 16.38 19.55 -58.55
N ARG A 16 16.57 18.28 -58.79
CA ARG A 16 15.72 17.20 -58.29
C ARG A 16 15.77 17.23 -56.74
N ARG A 17 14.61 17.46 -56.13
CA ARG A 17 14.42 17.14 -54.70
C ARG A 17 14.52 15.61 -54.51
N PRO A 18 15.23 15.11 -53.47
CA PRO A 18 15.16 13.71 -53.16
C PRO A 18 13.77 13.41 -52.59
N THR A 19 13.05 12.53 -53.25
CA THR A 19 11.83 11.91 -52.75
C THR A 19 12.21 11.09 -51.54
N ALA A 20 11.70 11.48 -50.37
CA ALA A 20 11.76 10.69 -49.18
C ALA A 20 11.03 9.34 -49.46
N ALA A 21 11.81 8.29 -49.56
CA ALA A 21 11.30 6.94 -49.63
C ALA A 21 10.60 6.64 -48.29
N ARG A 22 9.26 6.66 -48.29
CA ARG A 22 8.43 6.08 -47.26
C ARG A 22 8.79 4.60 -47.18
N GLN A 23 9.65 4.22 -46.22
CA GLN A 23 9.77 2.83 -45.82
C GLN A 23 8.43 2.39 -45.31
N LYS A 24 7.72 1.60 -46.12
CA LYS A 24 6.53 0.86 -45.66
C LYS A 24 7.01 -0.13 -44.60
N ALA A 25 6.68 0.12 -43.35
CA ALA A 25 6.83 -0.84 -42.28
C ALA A 25 6.16 -2.14 -42.74
N ASN A 26 6.88 -3.26 -42.63
CA ASN A 26 6.39 -4.55 -43.05
C ASN A 26 5.34 -5.02 -42.02
N PRO A 27 4.05 -5.14 -42.38
CA PRO A 27 2.98 -5.53 -41.46
C PRO A 27 3.21 -6.92 -40.80
N ASN A 28 4.01 -7.73 -41.43
CA ASN A 28 4.32 -9.08 -40.92
C ASN A 28 5.31 -9.09 -39.72
N TRP A 29 6.06 -8.02 -39.50
CA TRP A 29 7.03 -7.96 -38.42
C TRP A 29 6.35 -7.67 -37.07
N GLN A 30 5.40 -6.76 -37.02
CA GLN A 30 4.61 -6.45 -35.83
C GLN A 30 3.77 -7.65 -35.37
N SER A 31 3.10 -8.35 -36.31
CA SER A 31 2.32 -9.54 -35.99
C SER A 31 3.17 -10.72 -35.48
N THR A 32 4.44 -10.81 -35.90
CA THR A 32 5.36 -11.86 -35.43
C THR A 32 5.90 -11.58 -34.05
N GLN A 33 6.10 -10.32 -33.69
CA GLN A 33 6.54 -9.91 -32.36
C GLN A 33 5.42 -10.03 -31.33
N GLU A 34 4.21 -9.62 -31.68
CA GLU A 34 2.99 -9.82 -30.86
C GLU A 34 2.69 -11.30 -30.61
N ARG A 35 2.84 -12.15 -31.63
CA ARG A 35 2.69 -13.62 -31.50
C ARG A 35 3.77 -14.25 -30.63
N ARG A 36 5.01 -13.75 -30.66
CA ARG A 36 6.08 -14.24 -29.79
C ARG A 36 5.89 -13.81 -28.35
N GLN A 37 5.40 -12.60 -28.09
CA GLN A 37 5.06 -12.12 -26.75
C GLN A 37 3.86 -12.88 -26.17
N ALA A 38 2.81 -13.10 -26.96
CA ALA A 38 1.65 -13.89 -26.53
C ALA A 38 2.02 -15.37 -26.27
N ALA A 39 2.92 -15.96 -27.07
CA ALA A 39 3.39 -17.32 -26.86
C ALA A 39 4.29 -17.45 -25.61
N SER A 40 5.15 -16.45 -25.33
CA SER A 40 5.96 -16.41 -24.11
C SER A 40 5.10 -16.27 -22.86
N GLN A 41 4.10 -15.37 -22.88
CA GLN A 41 3.14 -15.20 -21.77
C GLN A 41 2.29 -16.45 -21.54
N SER A 42 1.88 -17.15 -22.61
CA SER A 42 1.12 -18.40 -22.47
C SER A 42 1.96 -19.56 -21.94
N ASP A 43 3.23 -19.66 -22.28
CA ASP A 43 4.14 -20.70 -21.76
C ASP A 43 4.49 -20.45 -20.29
N GLU A 44 4.71 -19.20 -19.87
CA GLU A 44 4.93 -18.84 -18.47
C GLU A 44 3.67 -19.11 -17.63
N SER A 45 2.48 -18.75 -18.12
CA SER A 45 1.22 -19.01 -17.42
C SER A 45 0.93 -20.52 -17.29
N LEU A 46 1.23 -21.31 -18.32
CA LEU A 46 1.08 -22.75 -18.28
C LEU A 46 2.11 -23.44 -17.36
N GLN A 47 3.33 -22.94 -17.30
CA GLN A 47 4.34 -23.45 -16.38
C GLN A 47 3.99 -23.10 -14.93
N TYR A 48 3.46 -21.90 -14.72
CA TYR A 48 2.99 -21.42 -13.44
C TYR A 48 1.78 -22.23 -12.94
N SER A 49 0.77 -22.46 -13.79
CA SER A 49 -0.41 -23.27 -13.43
C SER A 49 -0.07 -24.73 -13.12
N ARG A 50 0.93 -25.32 -13.80
CA ARG A 50 1.43 -26.67 -13.50
C ARG A 50 2.16 -26.73 -12.16
N ASN A 51 2.89 -25.69 -11.81
CA ASN A 51 3.55 -25.60 -10.50
C ASN A 51 2.51 -25.37 -9.39
N ALA A 52 1.57 -24.43 -9.55
CA ALA A 52 0.48 -24.19 -8.60
C ALA A 52 -0.34 -25.47 -8.30
N SER A 53 -0.66 -26.27 -9.33
CA SER A 53 -1.41 -27.53 -9.13
C SER A 53 -0.61 -28.60 -8.38
N ARG A 54 0.72 -28.69 -8.58
CA ARG A 54 1.59 -29.58 -7.82
C ARG A 54 1.70 -29.17 -6.35
N TYR A 55 1.76 -27.88 -6.09
CA TYR A 55 1.81 -27.34 -4.72
C TYR A 55 0.48 -27.48 -3.98
N ALA A 56 -0.65 -27.22 -4.65
CA ALA A 56 -1.97 -27.47 -4.07
C ALA A 56 -2.19 -28.94 -3.68
N ALA A 57 -1.66 -29.89 -4.45
CA ALA A 57 -1.70 -31.32 -4.10
C ALA A 57 -0.86 -31.63 -2.86
N ARG A 58 0.35 -31.06 -2.74
CA ARG A 58 1.24 -31.24 -1.57
C ARG A 58 0.64 -30.61 -0.30
N GLU A 59 0.03 -29.44 -0.44
CA GLU A 59 -0.66 -28.75 0.63
C GLU A 59 -1.86 -29.54 1.17
N ARG A 60 -2.67 -30.16 0.30
CA ARG A 60 -3.76 -31.06 0.74
C ARG A 60 -3.24 -32.25 1.54
N GLU A 61 -2.10 -32.79 1.15
CA GLU A 61 -1.46 -33.89 1.89
C GLU A 61 -0.96 -33.43 3.28
N LEU A 62 -0.36 -32.23 3.36
CA LEU A 62 0.11 -31.65 4.63
C LEU A 62 -1.07 -31.28 5.56
N ARG A 63 -2.16 -30.71 5.02
CA ARG A 63 -3.39 -30.44 5.80
C ARG A 63 -4.01 -31.72 6.35
N ASN A 64 -4.05 -32.78 5.57
CA ASN A 64 -4.53 -34.08 6.06
C ASN A 64 -3.64 -34.63 7.17
N LYS A 65 -2.32 -34.51 7.06
CA LYS A 65 -1.38 -34.90 8.13
C LYS A 65 -1.53 -34.04 9.40
N ARG A 66 -1.77 -32.73 9.25
CA ARG A 66 -2.06 -31.84 10.40
C ARG A 66 -3.40 -32.17 11.07
N ARG A 67 -4.47 -32.37 10.29
CA ARG A 67 -5.78 -32.76 10.83
C ARG A 67 -5.71 -34.08 11.60
N THR A 68 -4.96 -35.07 11.13
CA THR A 68 -4.75 -36.33 11.82
C THR A 68 -3.96 -36.14 13.12
N ARG A 69 -2.95 -35.25 13.15
CA ARG A 69 -2.19 -34.91 14.37
C ARG A 69 -3.03 -34.14 15.39
N VAL A 70 -3.82 -33.15 14.93
CA VAL A 70 -4.72 -32.39 15.81
C VAL A 70 -5.79 -33.29 16.39
N ALA A 71 -6.39 -34.19 15.61
CA ALA A 71 -7.35 -35.17 16.12
C ALA A 71 -6.73 -36.11 17.15
N ALA A 72 -5.48 -36.55 16.95
CA ALA A 72 -4.77 -37.40 17.91
C ALA A 72 -4.45 -36.65 19.23
N LEU A 73 -4.03 -35.37 19.14
CA LEU A 73 -3.77 -34.50 20.29
C LEU A 73 -5.07 -34.19 21.06
N SER A 74 -6.18 -33.92 20.36
CA SER A 74 -7.49 -33.69 20.99
C SER A 74 -7.99 -34.92 21.76
N CYS A 75 -7.77 -36.11 21.24
CA CYS A 75 -8.10 -37.36 21.97
C CYS A 75 -7.26 -37.50 23.26
N VAL A 76 -5.97 -37.14 23.24
CA VAL A 76 -5.10 -37.19 24.44
C VAL A 76 -5.55 -36.18 25.48
N VAL A 77 -5.90 -34.93 25.06
CA VAL A 77 -6.39 -33.90 25.99
C VAL A 77 -7.73 -34.27 26.60
N ILE A 78 -8.66 -34.86 25.84
CA ILE A 78 -9.96 -35.31 26.35
C ILE A 78 -9.77 -36.44 27.39
N ILE A 79 -8.88 -37.38 27.15
CA ILE A 79 -8.57 -38.47 28.08
C ILE A 79 -7.95 -37.90 29.37
N SER A 80 -7.07 -36.90 29.28
CA SER A 80 -6.45 -36.23 30.45
C SER A 80 -7.45 -35.41 31.26
N LEU A 81 -8.39 -34.71 30.59
CA LEU A 81 -9.46 -33.95 31.25
C LEU A 81 -10.47 -34.87 31.98
N CYS A 82 -10.81 -36.02 31.40
CA CYS A 82 -11.67 -37.01 32.08
C CYS A 82 -11.00 -37.59 33.34
N ALA A 83 -9.67 -37.75 33.36
CA ALA A 83 -8.93 -38.19 34.54
C ALA A 83 -8.89 -37.14 35.67
N LEU A 84 -8.91 -35.85 35.33
CA LEU A 84 -8.93 -34.73 36.30
C LEU A 84 -10.32 -34.48 36.89
N CYS A 85 -11.41 -34.75 36.16
CA CYS A 85 -12.78 -34.58 36.65
C CYS A 85 -13.19 -35.59 37.75
N PHE A 86 -12.49 -36.70 37.90
CA PHE A 86 -12.73 -37.65 38.99
C PHE A 86 -12.00 -37.34 40.31
N GLY A 87 -11.15 -36.27 40.35
CA GLY A 87 -10.30 -35.95 41.52
C GLY A 87 -10.71 -34.75 42.36
N ALA A 88 -11.68 -33.92 41.98
CA ALA A 88 -11.98 -32.67 42.67
C ALA A 88 -13.46 -32.52 43.08
N ALA A 89 -13.83 -33.25 44.14
CA ALA A 89 -15.01 -32.91 44.97
C ALA A 89 -14.53 -32.66 46.38
N LYS A 90 -14.34 -31.41 46.76
CA LYS A 90 -14.47 -30.78 48.09
C LYS A 90 -13.60 -29.53 48.18
N VAL A 91 -14.20 -28.39 48.28
CA VAL A 91 -14.14 -27.42 49.38
C VAL A 91 -14.89 -26.15 48.98
N LEU A 92 -15.99 -25.92 49.65
CA LEU A 92 -16.73 -24.63 49.71
C LEU A 92 -16.35 -23.93 51.03
N THR A 93 -16.48 -22.59 51.01
CA THR A 93 -16.66 -21.60 52.09
C THR A 93 -15.53 -20.57 52.10
N THR A 94 -15.72 -19.28 52.23
CA THR A 94 -16.72 -18.30 52.68
C THR A 94 -16.26 -16.88 52.40
N VAL A 95 -17.19 -15.97 52.11
CA VAL A 95 -17.00 -14.49 51.98
C VAL A 95 -17.07 -13.86 53.39
N PRO A 96 -16.45 -12.72 53.68
CA PRO A 96 -17.28 -11.59 54.09
C PRO A 96 -16.92 -10.21 53.51
N SER A 97 -17.98 -9.45 53.35
CA SER A 97 -18.15 -8.02 53.02
C SER A 97 -17.77 -7.11 54.18
N THR A 98 -17.25 -5.89 53.91
CA THR A 98 -17.50 -4.70 54.74
C THR A 98 -17.45 -3.40 53.93
N ASN A 99 -18.39 -2.51 54.31
CA ASN A 99 -18.77 -1.22 53.76
C ASN A 99 -17.89 -0.04 54.17
N GLU A 100 -17.90 1.01 53.35
CA GLU A 100 -17.84 2.48 53.41
C GLU A 100 -17.57 3.21 54.73
N PRO A 101 -17.30 4.57 54.80
CA PRO A 101 -18.03 5.64 54.11
C PRO A 101 -17.27 6.92 53.68
N ILE A 102 -18.02 7.77 52.96
CA ILE A 102 -17.90 9.13 52.43
C ILE A 102 -17.50 10.21 53.45
N SER A 103 -16.76 11.24 53.06
CA SER A 103 -16.94 12.61 53.59
C SER A 103 -16.57 13.71 52.56
N ASN A 104 -17.50 14.63 52.41
CA ASN A 104 -17.43 15.93 51.73
C ASN A 104 -16.58 16.94 52.54
N GLU A 105 -15.90 17.85 51.83
CA GLU A 105 -15.75 19.24 52.27
C GLU A 105 -15.61 20.21 51.09
N GLN A 106 -16.57 21.17 51.04
CA GLN A 106 -16.55 22.37 50.20
C GLN A 106 -15.67 23.43 50.85
N GLN A 107 -14.91 24.18 50.06
CA GLN A 107 -14.53 25.55 50.40
C GLN A 107 -14.59 26.51 49.22
N THR A 108 -15.46 27.44 49.35
CA THR A 108 -15.68 28.68 48.61
C THR A 108 -14.53 29.67 48.80
N GLN A 109 -14.06 30.33 47.74
CA GLN A 109 -13.51 31.69 47.82
C GLN A 109 -13.79 32.51 46.56
N GLN A 110 -14.14 33.80 46.81
CA GLN A 110 -14.59 34.82 45.91
C GLN A 110 -13.45 35.63 45.23
N PRO A 111 -13.72 36.54 44.28
CA PRO A 111 -12.92 36.84 43.13
C PRO A 111 -11.98 38.04 43.31
N SER A 112 -10.86 38.03 42.58
CA SER A 112 -10.06 39.26 42.40
C SER A 112 -10.09 39.67 40.92
N ILE A 113 -10.47 40.91 40.71
CA ILE A 113 -10.59 41.63 39.45
C ILE A 113 -9.21 42.17 39.06
N PHE A 114 -8.58 41.59 38.06
CA PHE A 114 -7.67 42.29 37.12
C PHE A 114 -7.70 41.54 35.81
N ALA A 115 -8.43 42.09 34.83
CA ALA A 115 -8.44 41.65 33.46
C ALA A 115 -7.09 41.97 32.80
N LYS A 116 -6.36 40.93 32.50
CA LYS A 116 -5.33 40.95 31.45
C LYS A 116 -5.97 40.23 30.24
N GLU A 117 -6.13 40.96 29.13
CA GLU A 117 -6.55 40.36 27.89
C GLU A 117 -5.52 39.26 27.52
N GLU A 118 -5.84 38.03 27.81
CA GLU A 118 -5.23 36.87 27.19
C GLU A 118 -5.81 36.78 25.77
N GLN A 119 -4.94 36.88 24.78
CA GLN A 119 -5.23 36.36 23.43
C GLN A 119 -5.63 34.90 23.59
N THR A 120 -6.93 34.63 23.48
CA THR A 120 -7.46 33.27 23.41
C THR A 120 -6.98 32.68 22.12
N THR A 121 -5.94 31.84 22.19
CA THR A 121 -5.75 30.79 21.21
C THR A 121 -7.05 30.00 21.16
N PRO A 122 -7.65 29.78 19.96
CA PRO A 122 -8.86 29.00 19.86
C PRO A 122 -8.61 27.65 20.54
N GLN A 123 -9.49 27.27 21.48
CA GLN A 123 -9.46 25.89 21.98
C GLN A 123 -9.64 24.95 20.81
N PRO A 124 -8.92 23.80 20.78
CA PRO A 124 -9.15 22.79 19.75
C PRO A 124 -10.64 22.47 19.72
N ASN A 125 -11.26 22.63 18.57
CA ASN A 125 -12.61 22.16 18.33
C ASN A 125 -12.48 20.65 18.08
N ASP A 126 -12.93 19.80 19.01
CA ASP A 126 -12.93 18.33 18.84
C ASP A 126 -13.96 17.84 17.80
N ASP A 127 -14.58 18.76 17.05
CA ASP A 127 -15.43 18.44 15.90
C ASP A 127 -14.51 18.01 14.72
N PRO A 128 -14.63 16.78 14.20
CA PRO A 128 -13.82 16.31 13.09
C PRO A 128 -14.19 16.96 11.75
N GLY A 129 -15.32 17.66 11.66
CA GLY A 129 -15.82 18.16 10.38
C GLY A 129 -15.97 17.02 9.36
N ASP A 130 -15.36 17.19 8.17
CA ASP A 130 -15.29 16.14 7.12
C ASP A 130 -13.88 15.53 6.97
N ILE A 131 -13.02 15.70 7.97
CA ILE A 131 -11.66 15.13 7.96
C ILE A 131 -11.74 13.62 8.14
N VAL A 132 -11.15 12.91 7.19
CA VAL A 132 -10.89 11.47 7.28
C VAL A 132 -9.41 11.26 7.55
N ILE A 133 -9.09 10.48 8.59
CA ILE A 133 -7.72 10.15 8.99
C ILE A 133 -7.61 8.64 9.22
N GLY A 134 -6.50 8.04 8.78
CA GLY A 134 -6.16 6.64 9.01
C GLY A 134 -4.68 6.47 9.31
N VAL A 135 -4.30 5.40 9.98
CA VAL A 135 -2.89 5.02 10.16
C VAL A 135 -2.38 4.30 8.90
N ASN A 136 -1.11 4.46 8.59
CA ASN A 136 -0.47 3.73 7.49
C ASN A 136 -0.09 2.31 7.98
N GLY A 137 -0.58 1.27 7.29
CA GLY A 137 -0.46 -0.11 7.75
C GLY A 137 -1.48 -0.46 8.84
N ASP A 138 -1.17 -1.48 9.65
CA ASP A 138 -2.06 -1.97 10.70
C ASP A 138 -2.19 -0.99 11.87
N THR A 139 -3.35 -0.97 12.52
CA THR A 139 -3.58 -0.18 13.75
C THR A 139 -2.88 -0.77 14.97
N ASP A 140 -2.63 -2.08 14.95
CA ASP A 140 -1.92 -2.82 15.98
C ASP A 140 -0.55 -3.23 15.46
N THR A 141 0.52 -2.59 15.95
CA THR A 141 1.92 -2.83 15.52
C THR A 141 2.67 -3.62 16.59
N TYR A 142 3.54 -4.54 16.18
CA TYR A 142 4.28 -5.42 17.08
C TYR A 142 5.78 -5.15 16.99
N VAL A 143 6.43 -5.01 18.15
CA VAL A 143 7.88 -4.79 18.27
C VAL A 143 8.46 -5.83 19.23
N ILE A 144 9.48 -6.58 18.81
CA ILE A 144 10.22 -7.46 19.72
C ILE A 144 11.05 -6.59 20.66
N ARG A 145 10.97 -6.85 21.96
CA ARG A 145 11.71 -6.06 22.96
C ARG A 145 13.19 -5.95 22.64
N GLY A 146 13.69 -4.72 22.56
CA GLY A 146 15.06 -4.38 22.18
C GLY A 146 15.25 -4.07 20.70
N GLU A 147 14.25 -4.33 19.82
CA GLU A 147 14.25 -3.76 18.47
C GLU A 147 13.75 -2.31 18.50
N GLU A 148 14.12 -1.52 17.51
CA GLU A 148 13.61 -0.15 17.36
C GLU A 148 12.16 -0.16 16.87
N TYR A 149 11.29 0.65 17.51
CA TYR A 149 9.96 0.93 16.97
C TYR A 149 10.09 1.74 15.68
N ILE A 150 9.45 1.27 14.63
CA ILE A 150 9.42 1.94 13.34
C ILE A 150 8.08 2.69 13.20
N GLU A 151 8.15 4.01 13.12
CA GLU A 151 6.97 4.86 12.97
C GLU A 151 6.39 4.74 11.55
N GLY A 152 5.19 4.19 11.45
CA GLY A 152 4.48 3.97 10.18
C GLY A 152 3.81 5.23 9.63
N GLY A 153 3.53 6.20 10.49
CA GLY A 153 2.80 7.41 10.13
C GLY A 153 1.29 7.20 9.94
N ALA A 154 0.66 8.25 9.42
CA ALA A 154 -0.77 8.30 9.15
C ALA A 154 -1.04 9.14 7.89
N HIS A 155 -2.22 9.03 7.32
CA HIS A 155 -2.68 9.85 6.19
C HIS A 155 -4.01 10.51 6.53
N ALA A 156 -4.26 11.69 5.95
CA ALA A 156 -5.51 12.41 6.14
C ALA A 156 -5.89 13.23 4.90
N ALA A 157 -7.19 13.28 4.64
CA ALA A 157 -7.76 14.15 3.61
C ALA A 157 -9.18 14.57 3.99
N SER A 158 -9.70 15.58 3.32
CA SER A 158 -11.06 16.07 3.47
C SER A 158 -11.65 16.37 2.09
N PRO A 159 -12.88 15.97 1.78
CA PRO A 159 -13.56 16.34 0.54
C PRO A 159 -13.58 17.84 0.26
N ASN A 160 -13.65 18.68 1.32
CA ASN A 160 -13.71 20.14 1.19
C ASN A 160 -12.34 20.84 1.29
N HIS A 161 -11.38 20.25 2.01
CA HIS A 161 -10.09 20.89 2.28
C HIS A 161 -8.90 20.19 1.58
N GLY A 162 -9.16 19.11 0.84
CA GLY A 162 -8.13 18.38 0.09
C GLY A 162 -7.23 17.51 0.97
N VAL A 163 -5.96 17.38 0.58
CA VAL A 163 -4.95 16.59 1.30
C VAL A 163 -4.54 17.29 2.59
N LEU A 164 -4.66 16.59 3.72
CA LEU A 164 -4.36 17.09 5.06
C LEU A 164 -3.21 16.35 5.75
N THR A 165 -2.64 15.31 5.13
CA THR A 165 -1.51 14.54 5.68
C THR A 165 -0.35 15.43 6.19
N PRO A 166 0.05 16.52 5.50
CA PRO A 166 1.11 17.40 6.01
C PRO A 166 0.74 18.18 7.29
N SER A 167 -0.54 18.20 7.68
CA SER A 167 -1.02 18.86 8.92
C SER A 167 -1.08 17.91 10.11
N ILE A 168 -0.70 16.63 9.94
CA ILE A 168 -0.77 15.64 11.01
C ILE A 168 0.29 15.92 12.06
N GLU A 169 -0.15 16.06 13.31
CA GLU A 169 0.70 16.10 14.50
C GLU A 169 0.69 14.72 15.16
N THR A 170 1.88 14.18 15.45
CA THR A 170 2.05 12.88 16.12
C THR A 170 2.42 13.09 17.58
N SER A 171 1.80 12.36 18.49
CA SER A 171 2.07 12.39 19.93
C SER A 171 2.07 10.98 20.51
N GLY A 172 2.73 10.82 21.68
CA GLY A 172 3.00 9.54 22.31
C GLY A 172 4.47 9.15 22.17
N SER A 173 4.86 8.07 22.80
CA SER A 173 6.21 7.51 22.71
C SER A 173 6.19 6.02 23.03
N VAL A 174 7.07 5.26 22.43
CA VAL A 174 7.25 3.82 22.66
C VAL A 174 8.60 3.58 23.36
N ASP A 175 8.58 2.87 24.50
CA ASP A 175 9.80 2.32 25.09
C ASP A 175 9.98 0.88 24.63
N SER A 176 10.70 0.67 23.56
CA SER A 176 10.95 -0.65 22.99
C SER A 176 11.74 -1.61 23.90
N ASN A 177 12.26 -1.14 25.04
CA ASN A 177 12.96 -2.00 26.00
C ASN A 177 12.06 -2.54 27.12
N THR A 178 10.84 -2.03 27.23
CA THR A 178 9.88 -2.41 28.26
C THR A 178 8.65 -3.04 27.60
N GLU A 179 8.34 -4.28 27.97
CA GLU A 179 7.13 -4.98 27.53
C GLU A 179 5.88 -4.21 27.94
N GLY A 180 4.92 -4.08 27.02
CA GLY A 180 3.66 -3.39 27.26
C GLY A 180 3.04 -2.82 26.00
N ASP A 181 1.88 -2.20 26.17
CA ASP A 181 1.13 -1.53 25.11
C ASP A 181 1.35 -0.02 25.18
N TYR A 182 1.68 0.58 24.06
CA TYR A 182 1.94 2.01 23.91
C TYR A 182 0.99 2.59 22.85
N THR A 183 0.50 3.80 23.07
CA THR A 183 -0.38 4.48 22.12
C THR A 183 0.34 5.63 21.46
N ILE A 184 0.29 5.65 20.13
CA ILE A 184 0.67 6.79 19.30
C ILE A 184 -0.61 7.41 18.75
N THR A 185 -0.77 8.72 18.94
CA THR A 185 -1.95 9.46 18.49
C THR A 185 -1.57 10.42 17.37
N TYR A 186 -2.30 10.35 16.27
CA TYR A 186 -2.17 11.23 15.10
C TYR A 186 -3.36 12.20 15.10
N THR A 187 -3.11 13.49 14.95
CA THR A 187 -4.14 14.52 14.92
C THR A 187 -4.00 15.34 13.64
N ALA A 188 -4.97 15.24 12.75
CA ALA A 188 -5.07 16.08 11.56
C ALA A 188 -5.93 17.32 11.84
N ARG A 189 -5.61 18.44 11.17
CA ARG A 189 -6.32 19.69 11.30
C ARG A 189 -6.57 20.32 9.93
N ASP A 190 -7.77 20.84 9.70
CA ASP A 190 -8.09 21.65 8.53
C ASP A 190 -7.89 23.16 8.76
N SER A 191 -8.14 23.97 7.73
CA SER A 191 -8.01 25.42 7.78
C SER A 191 -9.10 26.13 8.59
N GLU A 192 -10.20 25.45 8.91
CA GLU A 192 -11.32 25.95 9.71
C GLU A 192 -11.16 25.63 11.20
N GLY A 193 -10.16 24.79 11.54
CA GLY A 193 -9.82 24.42 12.90
C GLY A 193 -10.51 23.14 13.39
N HIS A 194 -11.21 22.39 12.51
CA HIS A 194 -11.67 21.05 12.85
C HIS A 194 -10.48 20.11 13.06
N THR A 195 -10.63 19.12 13.91
CA THR A 195 -9.58 18.14 14.21
C THR A 195 -10.14 16.72 14.26
N ALA A 196 -9.47 15.80 13.56
CA ALA A 196 -9.74 14.37 13.65
C ALA A 196 -8.52 13.62 14.16
N LYS A 197 -8.73 12.48 14.83
CA LYS A 197 -7.67 11.69 15.43
C LYS A 197 -7.74 10.24 14.98
N ALA A 198 -6.57 9.63 14.83
CA ALA A 198 -6.39 8.18 14.72
C ALA A 198 -5.34 7.73 15.74
N GLU A 199 -5.41 6.48 16.15
CA GLU A 199 -4.49 5.91 17.13
C GLU A 199 -3.89 4.61 16.61
N ARG A 200 -2.62 4.40 16.95
CA ARG A 200 -1.89 3.14 16.76
C ARG A 200 -1.56 2.58 18.12
N THR A 201 -1.88 1.31 18.35
CA THR A 201 -1.39 0.56 19.50
C THR A 201 -0.11 -0.16 19.12
N VAL A 202 0.95 0.08 19.88
CA VAL A 202 2.25 -0.59 19.69
C VAL A 202 2.46 -1.60 20.83
N HIS A 203 2.49 -2.88 20.49
CA HIS A 203 2.71 -3.99 21.41
C HIS A 203 4.20 -4.31 21.44
N VAL A 204 4.89 -3.96 22.53
CA VAL A 204 6.26 -4.42 22.79
C VAL A 204 6.19 -5.77 23.48
N VAL A 205 6.66 -6.81 22.78
CA VAL A 205 6.55 -8.22 23.22
C VAL A 205 7.92 -8.88 23.35
N ASP A 206 8.06 -9.85 24.26
CA ASP A 206 9.32 -10.60 24.43
C ASP A 206 9.69 -11.41 23.18
N SER A 207 8.69 -11.95 22.48
CA SER A 207 8.88 -12.74 21.25
C SER A 207 7.58 -12.87 20.47
N MET A 208 7.70 -13.05 19.17
CA MET A 208 6.59 -13.39 18.27
C MET A 208 7.09 -14.29 17.14
N ASP A 209 6.16 -14.99 16.47
CA ASP A 209 6.49 -15.64 15.19
C ASP A 209 6.67 -14.55 14.11
N THR A 210 7.77 -14.63 13.34
CA THR A 210 8.15 -13.58 12.37
C THR A 210 8.29 -14.14 10.97
N MET A 211 8.16 -13.26 9.96
CA MET A 211 8.60 -13.54 8.58
C MET A 211 10.08 -13.91 8.59
N LYS A 212 10.49 -14.90 7.77
CA LYS A 212 11.87 -15.42 7.83
C LYS A 212 12.76 -14.91 6.72
N THR A 213 12.23 -14.70 5.54
CA THR A 213 13.04 -14.43 4.35
C THR A 213 12.58 -13.23 3.56
N GLY A 214 11.29 -12.98 3.50
CA GLY A 214 10.70 -11.94 2.67
C GLY A 214 9.26 -11.62 3.05
N VAL A 215 8.70 -10.60 2.41
CA VAL A 215 7.32 -10.15 2.55
C VAL A 215 6.67 -10.00 1.17
N PRO A 216 5.47 -10.55 0.93
CA PRO A 216 4.74 -10.33 -0.31
C PRO A 216 4.12 -8.93 -0.35
N VAL A 217 4.46 -8.16 -1.38
CA VAL A 217 3.79 -6.90 -1.74
C VAL A 217 2.95 -7.19 -2.97
N LEU A 218 1.63 -7.20 -2.82
CA LEU A 218 0.70 -7.61 -3.86
C LEU A 218 0.44 -6.45 -4.83
N MET A 219 0.52 -6.72 -6.13
CA MET A 219 0.25 -5.76 -7.19
C MET A 219 -1.05 -6.10 -7.91
N TYR A 220 -2.09 -5.35 -7.61
CA TYR A 220 -3.36 -5.28 -8.35
C TYR A 220 -3.36 -4.06 -9.27
N HIS A 221 -4.41 -3.94 -10.12
CA HIS A 221 -4.66 -2.74 -10.90
C HIS A 221 -6.13 -2.33 -10.81
N TYR A 222 -7.04 -3.02 -11.49
CA TYR A 222 -8.43 -2.59 -11.64
C TYR A 222 -9.41 -3.55 -10.98
N VAL A 223 -10.48 -2.99 -10.42
CA VAL A 223 -11.59 -3.75 -9.83
C VAL A 223 -12.87 -3.44 -10.61
N TYR A 224 -13.71 -4.45 -10.85
CA TYR A 224 -14.96 -4.27 -11.56
C TYR A 224 -16.11 -5.05 -10.93
N ASP A 225 -17.35 -4.58 -11.14
CA ASP A 225 -18.58 -5.25 -10.78
C ASP A 225 -18.89 -6.34 -11.80
N GLU A 226 -19.15 -7.60 -11.37
CA GLU A 226 -19.47 -8.73 -12.23
C GLU A 226 -20.64 -8.45 -13.17
N SER A 227 -21.61 -7.63 -12.75
CA SER A 227 -22.78 -7.26 -13.57
C SER A 227 -22.45 -6.26 -14.69
N ASN A 228 -21.29 -5.60 -14.62
CA ASN A 228 -20.86 -4.59 -15.59
C ASN A 228 -19.36 -4.75 -15.96
N PRO A 229 -18.97 -5.87 -16.60
CA PRO A 229 -17.58 -6.13 -16.93
C PRO A 229 -17.07 -5.13 -17.98
N PRO A 230 -15.79 -4.67 -17.87
CA PRO A 230 -15.17 -3.79 -18.86
C PRO A 230 -15.01 -4.50 -20.21
N SER A 231 -15.05 -3.72 -21.31
CA SER A 231 -14.93 -4.25 -22.66
C SER A 231 -13.54 -4.79 -23.01
N ASP A 232 -12.52 -4.37 -22.27
CA ASP A 232 -11.09 -4.72 -22.42
C ASP A 232 -10.61 -5.64 -21.29
N LEU A 233 -11.49 -6.47 -20.75
CA LEU A 233 -11.22 -7.40 -19.66
C LEU A 233 -9.95 -8.23 -19.95
N ASN A 234 -9.01 -8.21 -19.01
CA ASN A 234 -7.75 -8.92 -19.07
C ASN A 234 -7.26 -9.24 -17.65
N GLY A 235 -6.07 -9.83 -17.51
CA GLY A 235 -5.55 -10.24 -16.21
C GLY A 235 -5.28 -9.12 -15.19
N ASN A 236 -5.34 -7.83 -15.58
CA ASN A 236 -5.25 -6.71 -14.65
C ASN A 236 -6.58 -6.38 -13.95
N TRP A 237 -7.70 -6.88 -14.47
CA TRP A 237 -9.02 -6.70 -13.89
C TRP A 237 -9.37 -7.84 -12.94
N ILE A 238 -9.75 -7.54 -11.71
CA ILE A 238 -10.29 -8.50 -10.75
C ILE A 238 -11.75 -8.14 -10.46
N VAL A 239 -12.62 -9.14 -10.44
CA VAL A 239 -14.01 -8.93 -10.02
C VAL A 239 -14.04 -8.63 -8.51
N ASP A 240 -14.92 -7.72 -8.09
CA ASP A 240 -15.07 -7.25 -6.71
C ASP A 240 -15.29 -8.40 -5.72
N THR A 241 -16.12 -9.36 -6.08
CA THR A 241 -16.41 -10.55 -5.25
C THR A 241 -15.17 -11.42 -5.01
N LYS A 242 -14.24 -11.48 -5.95
CA LYS A 242 -12.97 -12.20 -5.77
C LYS A 242 -11.99 -11.42 -4.91
N LEU A 243 -11.94 -10.10 -5.06
CA LEU A 243 -11.15 -9.26 -4.15
C LEU A 243 -11.67 -9.36 -2.72
N ASP A 244 -12.99 -9.37 -2.55
CA ASP A 244 -13.66 -9.62 -1.26
C ASP A 244 -13.23 -10.98 -0.64
N GLU A 245 -13.20 -12.04 -1.45
CA GLU A 245 -12.73 -13.38 -1.04
C GLU A 245 -11.24 -13.36 -0.64
N HIS A 246 -10.39 -12.63 -1.35
CA HIS A 246 -8.98 -12.46 -0.98
C HIS A 246 -8.83 -11.76 0.38
N MET A 247 -9.54 -10.66 0.59
CA MET A 247 -9.50 -9.92 1.85
C MET A 247 -10.07 -10.74 3.01
N GLN A 248 -11.18 -11.46 2.78
CA GLN A 248 -11.74 -12.36 3.78
C GLN A 248 -10.75 -13.45 4.18
N TYR A 249 -10.03 -14.04 3.20
CA TYR A 249 -8.99 -15.04 3.50
C TYR A 249 -7.87 -14.46 4.38
N LEU A 250 -7.41 -13.25 4.09
CA LEU A 250 -6.36 -12.60 4.87
C LEU A 250 -6.81 -12.39 6.32
N ASN A 251 -8.02 -11.89 6.54
CA ASN A 251 -8.59 -11.68 7.87
C ASN A 251 -8.77 -13.00 8.63
N ASP A 252 -9.38 -14.00 8.00
CA ASP A 252 -9.64 -15.32 8.64
C ASP A 252 -8.35 -16.04 9.05
N ASN A 253 -7.22 -15.65 8.47
CA ASN A 253 -5.92 -16.23 8.73
C ASN A 253 -4.99 -15.33 9.57
N GLY A 254 -5.45 -14.16 10.00
CA GLY A 254 -4.72 -13.25 10.89
C GLY A 254 -3.45 -12.71 10.23
N PHE A 255 -3.57 -12.17 9.01
CA PHE A 255 -2.47 -11.48 8.37
C PHE A 255 -2.27 -10.11 9.00
N TYR A 256 -1.02 -9.68 9.06
CA TYR A 256 -0.55 -8.37 9.48
C TYR A 256 -0.23 -7.51 8.25
N TYR A 257 -0.47 -6.21 8.35
CA TYR A 257 -0.33 -5.26 7.23
C TYR A 257 0.73 -4.20 7.58
N PRO A 258 2.03 -4.46 7.28
CA PRO A 258 3.09 -3.52 7.63
C PRO A 258 3.00 -2.23 6.81
N SER A 259 3.38 -1.10 7.44
CA SER A 259 3.64 0.17 6.74
C SER A 259 4.92 0.10 5.89
N PHE A 260 5.10 1.02 4.94
CA PHE A 260 6.32 1.05 4.10
C PHE A 260 7.61 1.29 4.90
N PRO A 261 7.65 2.14 5.94
CA PRO A 261 8.82 2.21 6.82
C PRO A 261 9.16 0.87 7.49
N GLU A 262 8.17 0.09 7.94
CA GLU A 262 8.41 -1.25 8.49
C GLU A 262 8.92 -2.22 7.43
N VAL A 263 8.34 -2.18 6.20
CA VAL A 263 8.85 -2.98 5.07
C VAL A 263 10.30 -2.64 4.78
N GLN A 264 10.66 -1.36 4.69
CA GLN A 264 12.04 -0.93 4.50
C GLN A 264 12.96 -1.49 5.59
N ALA A 265 12.61 -1.28 6.85
CA ALA A 265 13.42 -1.72 7.98
C ALA A 265 13.59 -3.25 8.01
N PHE A 266 12.55 -4.01 7.65
CA PHE A 266 12.61 -5.46 7.51
C PHE A 266 13.55 -5.89 6.37
N ILE A 267 13.43 -5.30 5.18
CA ILE A 267 14.30 -5.58 4.03
C ILE A 267 15.76 -5.27 4.36
N GLU A 268 16.01 -4.21 5.12
CA GLU A 268 17.35 -3.84 5.60
C GLU A 268 17.85 -4.71 6.78
N GLY A 269 17.03 -5.66 7.27
CA GLY A 269 17.37 -6.56 8.37
C GLY A 269 17.45 -5.86 9.73
N LYS A 270 16.75 -4.74 9.92
CA LYS A 270 16.74 -3.92 11.14
C LYS A 270 15.51 -4.12 12.02
N HIS A 271 14.44 -4.72 11.48
CA HIS A 271 13.15 -4.88 12.14
C HIS A 271 12.53 -6.23 11.77
N SER A 272 11.79 -6.82 12.70
CA SER A 272 11.08 -8.08 12.51
C SER A 272 9.61 -7.82 12.18
N LEU A 273 9.09 -8.40 11.09
CA LEU A 273 7.66 -8.39 10.80
C LEU A 273 6.97 -9.62 11.38
N PRO A 274 5.73 -9.50 11.92
CA PRO A 274 4.92 -10.66 12.30
C PRO A 274 4.80 -11.67 11.17
N ALA A 275 4.76 -12.97 11.51
CA ALA A 275 4.48 -14.01 10.52
C ALA A 275 3.15 -13.73 9.81
N LYS A 276 3.07 -14.08 8.50
CA LYS A 276 1.92 -13.78 7.64
C LYS A 276 1.71 -12.28 7.38
N SER A 277 2.77 -11.49 7.30
CA SER A 277 2.70 -10.10 6.83
C SER A 277 2.46 -10.03 5.33
N VAL A 278 1.65 -9.05 4.89
CA VAL A 278 1.35 -8.81 3.48
C VAL A 278 1.00 -7.33 3.24
N VAL A 279 1.42 -6.77 2.10
CA VAL A 279 1.01 -5.42 1.67
C VAL A 279 0.14 -5.52 0.43
N LEU A 280 -0.99 -4.82 0.39
CA LEU A 280 -1.88 -4.76 -0.77
C LEU A 280 -1.70 -3.43 -1.49
N THR A 281 -1.31 -3.49 -2.78
CA THR A 281 -1.12 -2.28 -3.60
C THR A 281 -1.93 -2.36 -4.90
N PHE A 282 -2.43 -1.20 -5.34
CA PHE A 282 -3.24 -1.03 -6.55
C PHE A 282 -2.66 0.10 -7.38
N ASP A 283 -2.31 -0.17 -8.63
CA ASP A 283 -1.70 0.82 -9.52
C ASP A 283 -2.77 1.64 -10.27
N ASP A 284 -2.35 2.78 -10.83
CA ASP A 284 -3.04 3.70 -11.72
C ASP A 284 -4.04 4.67 -11.07
N GLY A 285 -4.69 4.34 -9.96
CA GLY A 285 -5.67 5.22 -9.29
C GLY A 285 -6.91 5.51 -10.14
N GLU A 286 -7.48 4.47 -10.78
CA GLU A 286 -8.71 4.56 -11.58
C GLU A 286 -9.93 4.79 -10.68
N ASP A 287 -10.87 5.69 -11.07
CA ASP A 287 -12.01 6.13 -10.23
C ASP A 287 -12.92 4.98 -9.79
N GLY A 288 -13.25 4.06 -10.69
CA GLY A 288 -14.11 2.91 -10.37
C GLY A 288 -13.46 2.00 -9.34
N THR A 289 -12.18 1.72 -9.54
CA THR A 289 -11.36 0.94 -8.62
C THR A 289 -11.29 1.57 -7.23
N LEU A 290 -11.04 2.89 -7.13
CA LEU A 290 -10.97 3.58 -5.84
C LEU A 290 -12.26 3.47 -5.03
N GLY A 291 -13.43 3.48 -5.68
CA GLY A 291 -14.71 3.25 -5.00
C GLY A 291 -14.84 1.85 -4.39
N PHE A 292 -14.33 0.81 -5.08
CA PHE A 292 -14.27 -0.54 -4.53
C PHE A 292 -13.23 -0.67 -3.40
N LEU A 293 -12.08 0.00 -3.52
CA LEU A 293 -11.06 -0.03 -2.48
C LEU A 293 -11.60 0.54 -1.17
N ASP A 294 -12.23 1.71 -1.18
CA ASP A 294 -12.83 2.28 0.02
C ASP A 294 -13.87 1.33 0.63
N ALA A 295 -14.79 0.80 -0.19
CA ALA A 295 -15.86 -0.08 0.29
C ALA A 295 -15.32 -1.39 0.90
N LEU A 296 -14.39 -2.08 0.21
CA LEU A 296 -13.88 -3.39 0.63
C LEU A 296 -12.85 -3.28 1.75
N SER A 297 -11.95 -2.29 1.70
CA SER A 297 -10.99 -2.07 2.77
C SER A 297 -11.69 -1.69 4.08
N SER A 298 -12.73 -0.84 4.03
CA SER A 298 -13.56 -0.50 5.18
C SER A 298 -14.35 -1.69 5.72
N LYS A 299 -14.91 -2.54 4.83
CA LYS A 299 -15.62 -3.76 5.23
C LYS A 299 -14.74 -4.73 6.00
N HIS A 300 -13.50 -4.90 5.56
CA HIS A 300 -12.56 -5.88 6.12
C HIS A 300 -11.58 -5.27 7.13
N HIS A 301 -11.56 -3.94 7.30
CA HIS A 301 -10.55 -3.20 8.07
C HIS A 301 -9.11 -3.51 7.62
N ILE A 302 -8.91 -3.66 6.32
CA ILE A 302 -7.61 -3.96 5.72
C ILE A 302 -7.03 -2.70 5.08
N PRO A 303 -5.84 -2.23 5.52
CA PRO A 303 -5.17 -1.12 4.86
C PRO A 303 -4.69 -1.54 3.47
N VAL A 304 -4.94 -0.67 2.49
CA VAL A 304 -4.49 -0.82 1.11
C VAL A 304 -3.81 0.45 0.63
N THR A 305 -2.94 0.33 -0.37
CA THR A 305 -2.28 1.48 -0.99
C THR A 305 -2.71 1.61 -2.44
N SER A 306 -3.11 2.81 -2.85
CA SER A 306 -3.30 3.14 -4.26
C SER A 306 -2.16 4.01 -4.77
N PHE A 307 -1.40 3.52 -5.75
CA PHE A 307 -0.39 4.28 -6.49
C PHE A 307 -1.06 5.11 -7.59
N MET A 308 -1.02 6.43 -7.44
CA MET A 308 -1.78 7.39 -8.24
C MET A 308 -0.98 7.95 -9.41
N ILE A 309 -1.49 7.81 -10.63
CA ILE A 309 -1.01 8.59 -11.77
C ILE A 309 -1.41 10.06 -11.57
N CYS A 310 -0.41 10.93 -11.43
CA CYS A 310 -0.59 12.36 -11.15
C CYS A 310 -0.40 13.26 -12.37
N SER A 311 -0.59 12.75 -13.60
CA SER A 311 -0.39 13.51 -14.84
C SER A 311 -1.31 14.75 -14.94
N ASP A 312 -2.55 14.65 -14.42
CA ASP A 312 -3.40 15.78 -14.06
C ASP A 312 -3.39 15.92 -12.55
N GLN A 313 -2.53 16.80 -12.05
CA GLN A 313 -2.32 16.98 -10.61
C GLN A 313 -3.59 17.39 -9.87
N THR A 314 -4.42 18.24 -10.49
CA THR A 314 -5.69 18.69 -9.90
C THR A 314 -6.69 17.54 -9.82
N ALA A 315 -6.83 16.76 -10.89
CA ALA A 315 -7.72 15.60 -10.89
C ALA A 315 -7.25 14.55 -9.88
N ALA A 316 -5.93 14.29 -9.77
CA ALA A 316 -5.38 13.36 -8.80
C ALA A 316 -5.62 13.80 -7.34
N ALA A 317 -5.36 15.07 -7.01
CA ALA A 317 -5.64 15.63 -5.68
C ALA A 317 -7.14 15.57 -5.33
N ASN A 318 -8.02 15.84 -6.31
CA ASN A 318 -9.47 15.72 -6.12
C ASN A 318 -9.89 14.26 -5.88
N LYS A 319 -9.24 13.29 -6.50
CA LYS A 319 -9.49 11.85 -6.23
C LYS A 319 -9.07 11.48 -4.81
N VAL A 320 -7.89 11.90 -4.35
CA VAL A 320 -7.44 11.68 -2.97
C VAL A 320 -8.47 12.24 -1.98
N ALA A 321 -8.96 13.45 -2.19
CA ALA A 321 -9.98 14.05 -1.34
C ALA A 321 -11.33 13.31 -1.42
N LYS A 322 -11.78 12.94 -2.63
CA LYS A 322 -13.06 12.26 -2.86
C LYS A 322 -13.13 10.86 -2.25
N TYR A 323 -12.01 10.12 -2.32
CA TYR A 323 -11.91 8.75 -1.83
C TYR A 323 -11.10 8.66 -0.52
N ALA A 324 -11.11 9.75 0.26
CA ALA A 324 -10.52 9.76 1.59
C ALA A 324 -11.12 8.63 2.45
N SER A 325 -10.28 7.76 2.98
CA SER A 325 -10.67 6.58 3.75
C SER A 325 -9.62 6.32 4.83
N PRO A 326 -9.98 5.83 6.02
CA PRO A 326 -8.98 5.46 7.01
C PRO A 326 -8.16 4.22 6.62
N TYR A 327 -8.55 3.52 5.55
CA TYR A 327 -7.90 2.29 5.09
C TYR A 327 -7.24 2.41 3.72
N VAL A 328 -7.35 3.56 3.03
CA VAL A 328 -6.75 3.75 1.70
C VAL A 328 -5.68 4.81 1.76
N GLN A 329 -4.42 4.38 1.76
CA GLN A 329 -3.25 5.25 1.61
C GLN A 329 -3.00 5.53 0.13
N PHE A 330 -2.69 6.78 -0.21
CA PHE A 330 -2.35 7.18 -1.57
C PHE A 330 -0.84 7.45 -1.68
N GLU A 331 -0.21 6.84 -2.68
CA GLU A 331 1.21 6.98 -2.98
C GLU A 331 1.43 7.32 -4.46
N SER A 332 2.65 7.71 -4.82
CA SER A 332 2.95 8.19 -6.16
C SER A 332 3.09 7.07 -7.21
N HIS A 333 2.43 7.25 -8.37
CA HIS A 333 2.73 6.55 -9.64
C HIS A 333 3.21 7.53 -10.71
N SER A 334 3.90 8.59 -10.29
CA SER A 334 4.49 9.70 -11.06
C SER A 334 3.51 10.71 -11.69
N ILE A 335 4.08 11.83 -12.13
CA ILE A 335 3.39 12.82 -12.97
C ILE A 335 3.58 12.49 -14.45
N SER A 336 4.81 12.27 -14.89
CA SER A 336 5.14 12.24 -16.32
C SER A 336 5.72 10.91 -16.80
N MET A 337 6.15 10.02 -15.89
CA MET A 337 6.81 8.77 -16.29
C MET A 337 5.86 7.74 -16.88
N HIS A 338 4.54 7.82 -16.57
CA HIS A 338 3.49 6.95 -17.12
C HIS A 338 3.09 7.35 -18.55
N GLN A 339 4.07 7.75 -19.36
CA GLN A 339 3.91 8.13 -20.75
C GLN A 339 4.94 7.39 -21.61
N PRO A 340 4.63 7.12 -22.91
CA PRO A 340 5.61 6.56 -23.81
C PRO A 340 6.73 7.57 -24.10
N GLY A 341 7.89 7.08 -24.50
CA GLY A 341 9.03 7.91 -24.92
C GLY A 341 10.37 7.37 -24.46
N GLY A 342 10.39 6.30 -23.69
CA GLY A 342 11.61 5.62 -23.29
C GLY A 342 12.07 4.54 -24.27
N THR A 343 13.22 3.95 -23.96
CA THR A 343 13.91 2.96 -24.82
C THR A 343 14.18 1.64 -24.10
N ILE A 344 13.78 1.50 -22.83
CA ILE A 344 13.95 0.30 -22.02
C ILE A 344 12.59 -0.29 -21.64
N GLY A 345 12.59 -1.56 -21.21
CA GLY A 345 11.40 -2.23 -20.68
C GLY A 345 10.19 -2.12 -21.60
N HIS A 346 9.11 -1.58 -21.08
CA HIS A 346 7.88 -1.34 -21.83
C HIS A 346 7.84 0.03 -22.55
N GLY A 347 8.93 0.78 -22.51
CA GLY A 347 9.06 2.06 -23.21
C GLY A 347 8.54 3.26 -22.42
N GLY A 348 8.43 3.13 -21.10
CA GLY A 348 8.10 4.22 -20.21
C GLY A 348 9.12 5.37 -20.27
N ARG A 349 8.64 6.60 -20.06
CA ARG A 349 9.42 7.82 -20.27
C ARG A 349 10.66 7.93 -19.36
N ILE A 350 10.73 7.22 -18.26
CA ILE A 350 11.81 7.32 -17.26
C ILE A 350 13.21 7.20 -17.88
N SER A 351 13.40 6.36 -18.91
CA SER A 351 14.71 6.18 -19.56
C SER A 351 15.14 7.35 -20.46
N ALA A 352 14.25 8.29 -20.71
CA ALA A 352 14.53 9.53 -21.44
C ALA A 352 14.66 10.76 -20.51
N MET A 353 14.58 10.56 -19.19
CA MET A 353 14.67 11.61 -18.17
C MET A 353 16.03 11.57 -17.47
N THR A 354 16.52 12.74 -17.09
CA THR A 354 17.67 12.88 -16.20
C THR A 354 17.28 12.57 -14.74
N LYS A 355 18.27 12.30 -13.89
CA LYS A 355 18.04 12.08 -12.44
C LYS A 355 17.26 13.25 -11.82
N ASP A 356 17.62 14.49 -12.15
CA ASP A 356 17.02 15.68 -11.55
C ASP A 356 15.57 15.87 -12.01
N GLU A 357 15.23 15.56 -13.27
CA GLU A 357 13.84 15.54 -13.76
C GLU A 357 12.99 14.45 -13.08
N ILE A 358 13.58 13.27 -12.82
CA ILE A 358 12.91 12.19 -12.09
C ILE A 358 12.68 12.61 -10.64
N LEU A 359 13.69 13.20 -9.98
CA LEU A 359 13.59 13.67 -8.60
C LEU A 359 12.52 14.75 -8.43
N GLU A 360 12.42 15.68 -9.38
CA GLU A 360 11.38 16.70 -9.40
C GLU A 360 9.99 16.07 -9.58
N ASP A 361 9.84 15.11 -10.50
CA ASP A 361 8.58 14.38 -10.73
C ASP A 361 8.12 13.66 -9.45
N LEU A 362 9.04 12.94 -8.76
CA LEU A 362 8.75 12.25 -7.50
C LEU A 362 8.29 13.20 -6.41
N ARG A 363 9.00 14.31 -6.18
CA ARG A 363 8.64 15.30 -5.16
C ARG A 363 7.29 15.97 -5.43
N ASN A 364 7.06 16.33 -6.69
CA ASN A 364 5.81 16.97 -7.08
C ASN A 364 4.63 16.00 -7.00
N SER A 365 4.79 14.73 -7.39
CA SER A 365 3.73 13.73 -7.26
C SER A 365 3.44 13.36 -5.80
N ALA A 366 4.47 13.27 -4.95
CA ALA A 366 4.31 13.09 -3.51
C ALA A 366 3.50 14.23 -2.87
N ALA A 367 3.76 15.47 -3.28
CA ALA A 367 2.98 16.62 -2.80
C ALA A 367 1.51 16.56 -3.24
N VAL A 368 1.21 16.01 -4.43
CA VAL A 368 -0.18 15.84 -4.93
C VAL A 368 -0.94 14.81 -4.10
N VAL A 369 -0.33 13.67 -3.78
CA VAL A 369 -0.98 12.60 -3.01
C VAL A 369 -0.88 12.80 -1.49
N GLY A 370 0.03 13.67 -1.03
CA GLY A 370 0.27 13.97 0.37
C GLY A 370 1.08 12.93 1.12
N SER A 371 1.82 12.09 0.40
CA SER A 371 2.69 11.06 0.99
C SER A 371 3.96 10.89 0.16
N ASP A 372 5.07 10.58 0.84
CA ASP A 372 6.38 10.33 0.27
C ASP A 372 7.00 9.02 0.81
N GLN A 373 6.14 8.06 1.23
CA GLN A 373 6.62 6.79 1.78
C GLN A 373 6.98 5.79 0.67
N ALA A 374 6.23 5.76 -0.42
CA ALA A 374 6.45 4.77 -1.47
C ALA A 374 6.25 5.31 -2.88
N PHE A 375 6.78 4.57 -3.84
CA PHE A 375 6.65 4.83 -5.27
C PHE A 375 6.51 3.54 -6.06
N ALA A 376 5.60 3.49 -7.02
CA ALA A 376 5.58 2.43 -8.02
C ALA A 376 6.10 2.98 -9.36
N TYR A 377 7.13 2.32 -9.91
CA TYR A 377 7.64 2.70 -11.23
C TYR A 377 6.61 2.40 -12.32
N PRO A 378 6.19 3.40 -13.12
CA PRO A 378 5.33 3.15 -14.27
C PRO A 378 5.87 2.04 -15.17
N PHE A 379 5.02 1.05 -15.51
CA PHE A 379 5.37 -0.13 -16.28
C PHE A 379 6.43 -1.04 -15.61
N GLY A 380 6.91 -0.72 -14.43
CA GLY A 380 8.04 -1.37 -13.75
C GLY A 380 9.41 -0.98 -14.31
N ASP A 381 9.48 -0.03 -15.22
CA ASP A 381 10.72 0.40 -15.86
C ASP A 381 11.59 1.20 -14.90
N THR A 382 12.82 0.76 -14.64
CA THR A 382 13.79 1.41 -13.75
C THR A 382 15.07 1.80 -14.47
N THR A 383 15.74 2.84 -14.00
CA THR A 383 17.09 3.23 -14.46
C THR A 383 17.98 3.48 -13.25
N PRO A 384 19.34 3.41 -13.40
CA PRO A 384 20.24 3.79 -12.32
C PRO A 384 20.03 5.22 -11.81
N ASP A 385 19.63 6.15 -12.68
CA ASP A 385 19.32 7.53 -12.30
C ASP A 385 17.95 7.61 -11.60
N GLY A 386 16.97 6.78 -11.98
CA GLY A 386 15.70 6.63 -11.28
C GLY A 386 15.88 6.12 -9.85
N GLN A 387 16.70 5.09 -9.65
CA GLN A 387 16.98 4.56 -8.31
C GLN A 387 17.73 5.58 -7.42
N LYS A 388 18.69 6.35 -7.99
CA LYS A 388 19.33 7.45 -7.26
C LYS A 388 18.33 8.55 -6.89
N ALA A 389 17.41 8.90 -7.79
CA ALA A 389 16.37 9.90 -7.53
C ALA A 389 15.42 9.45 -6.42
N VAL A 390 15.01 8.17 -6.40
CA VAL A 390 14.21 7.57 -5.31
C VAL A 390 14.94 7.69 -3.98
N SER A 391 16.21 7.29 -3.93
CA SER A 391 17.03 7.40 -2.71
C SER A 391 17.20 8.86 -2.25
N GLU A 392 17.41 9.81 -3.19
CA GLU A 392 17.56 11.25 -2.88
C GLU A 392 16.23 11.92 -2.50
N ALA A 393 15.10 11.39 -2.98
CA ALA A 393 13.77 11.82 -2.54
C ALA A 393 13.45 11.40 -1.10
N GLY A 394 14.14 10.39 -0.57
CA GLY A 394 13.95 9.88 0.79
C GLY A 394 12.79 8.89 0.91
N LEU A 395 12.33 8.31 -0.20
CA LEU A 395 11.27 7.32 -0.20
C LEU A 395 11.71 6.02 0.52
N ASN A 396 10.83 5.43 1.32
CA ASN A 396 11.12 4.18 2.02
C ASN A 396 11.22 3.00 1.05
N CYS A 397 10.27 2.90 0.11
CA CYS A 397 10.20 1.79 -0.85
C CYS A 397 9.89 2.29 -2.26
N ALA A 398 10.54 1.70 -3.27
CA ALA A 398 10.10 1.85 -4.65
C ALA A 398 9.95 0.49 -5.34
N PHE A 399 8.84 0.30 -6.06
CA PHE A 399 8.39 -0.99 -6.54
C PHE A 399 8.42 -1.09 -8.06
N THR A 400 8.88 -2.23 -8.55
CA THR A 400 8.83 -2.64 -9.97
C THR A 400 7.62 -3.52 -10.24
N THR A 401 7.51 -4.08 -11.46
CA THR A 401 6.55 -5.12 -11.81
C THR A 401 7.19 -6.52 -11.86
N LYS A 402 8.44 -6.66 -11.43
CA LYS A 402 9.11 -7.96 -11.36
C LYS A 402 8.41 -8.86 -10.34
N ASN A 403 7.93 -10.02 -10.82
CA ASN A 403 7.05 -10.89 -10.05
C ASN A 403 7.84 -11.78 -9.09
N ASP A 404 7.95 -11.34 -7.84
CA ASP A 404 8.57 -12.06 -6.73
C ASP A 404 8.19 -11.41 -5.40
N TRP A 405 8.55 -12.03 -4.27
CA TRP A 405 8.53 -11.41 -2.95
C TRP A 405 9.64 -10.36 -2.81
N CYS A 406 9.51 -9.48 -1.82
CA CYS A 406 10.61 -8.64 -1.35
C CYS A 406 11.39 -9.41 -0.29
N TYR A 407 12.68 -9.60 -0.49
CA TYR A 407 13.53 -10.38 0.41
C TYR A 407 14.47 -9.50 1.23
N ILE A 408 14.86 -9.98 2.42
CA ILE A 408 15.88 -9.31 3.23
C ILE A 408 17.17 -9.17 2.41
N GLY A 409 17.67 -7.94 2.30
CA GLY A 409 18.85 -7.58 1.52
C GLY A 409 18.58 -7.11 0.09
N ASP A 410 17.31 -7.07 -0.35
CA ASP A 410 16.93 -6.47 -1.63
C ASP A 410 17.19 -4.94 -1.62
N ASP A 411 17.29 -4.37 -2.82
CA ASP A 411 17.43 -2.92 -2.99
C ASP A 411 16.06 -2.25 -2.85
N VAL A 412 15.87 -1.50 -1.76
CA VAL A 412 14.62 -0.79 -1.45
C VAL A 412 14.21 0.23 -2.52
N THR A 413 15.12 0.61 -3.41
CA THR A 413 14.84 1.52 -4.53
C THR A 413 14.29 0.81 -5.77
N ALA A 414 14.19 -0.53 -5.78
CA ALA A 414 13.68 -1.31 -6.92
C ALA A 414 13.14 -2.69 -6.50
N LEU A 415 12.26 -2.72 -5.51
CA LEU A 415 11.67 -3.93 -4.95
C LEU A 415 10.76 -4.66 -5.94
N ASN A 416 10.64 -5.96 -5.76
CA ASN A 416 9.71 -6.80 -6.50
C ASN A 416 8.29 -6.64 -5.97
N ARG A 417 7.28 -7.12 -6.74
CA ARG A 417 5.90 -7.28 -6.25
C ARG A 417 5.30 -8.56 -6.77
N VAL A 418 4.42 -9.15 -5.98
CA VAL A 418 3.63 -10.32 -6.40
C VAL A 418 2.48 -9.85 -7.27
N ARG A 419 2.53 -10.17 -8.58
CA ARG A 419 1.44 -9.82 -9.50
C ARG A 419 0.21 -10.68 -9.21
N ILE A 420 -0.93 -10.04 -9.00
CA ILE A 420 -2.22 -10.70 -8.86
C ILE A 420 -3.01 -10.54 -10.15
N SER A 421 -3.30 -11.67 -10.81
CA SER A 421 -4.20 -11.70 -11.96
C SER A 421 -5.62 -11.98 -11.52
N GLY A 422 -6.60 -11.25 -12.08
CA GLY A 422 -8.02 -11.55 -11.87
C GLY A 422 -8.45 -12.94 -12.35
N GLU A 423 -7.62 -13.62 -13.13
CA GLU A 423 -7.85 -15.00 -13.57
C GLU A 423 -7.43 -16.06 -12.53
N TYR A 424 -6.66 -15.68 -11.49
CA TYR A 424 -6.18 -16.62 -10.48
C TYR A 424 -7.33 -17.14 -9.62
N SER A 425 -7.21 -18.42 -9.23
CA SER A 425 -8.08 -19.02 -8.21
C SER A 425 -7.66 -18.59 -6.82
N ILE A 426 -8.56 -18.75 -5.85
CA ILE A 426 -8.24 -18.53 -4.43
C ILE A 426 -7.07 -19.43 -3.96
N ASP A 427 -6.96 -20.66 -4.43
CA ASP A 427 -5.83 -21.54 -4.10
C ASP A 427 -4.49 -20.95 -4.60
N SER A 428 -4.48 -20.30 -5.76
CA SER A 428 -3.30 -19.60 -6.30
C SER A 428 -2.96 -18.38 -5.45
N PHE A 429 -3.95 -17.59 -5.04
CA PHE A 429 -3.76 -16.47 -4.14
C PHE A 429 -3.17 -16.92 -2.80
N ILE A 430 -3.75 -17.96 -2.19
CA ILE A 430 -3.26 -18.54 -0.93
C ILE A 430 -1.80 -18.97 -1.05
N TYR A 431 -1.42 -19.56 -2.18
CA TYR A 431 -0.03 -19.93 -2.44
C TYR A 431 0.91 -18.71 -2.48
N LEU A 432 0.46 -17.62 -3.13
CA LEU A 432 1.26 -16.42 -3.35
C LEU A 432 1.54 -15.62 -2.07
N VAL A 433 0.65 -15.68 -1.08
CA VAL A 433 0.75 -14.87 0.15
C VAL A 433 1.35 -15.63 1.35
N ASN A 434 1.63 -16.93 1.23
CA ASN A 434 2.21 -17.71 2.31
C ASN A 434 3.66 -18.09 1.99
N GLU A 435 4.55 -18.03 3.00
CA GLU A 435 5.92 -18.52 2.90
C GLU A 435 5.97 -19.99 2.45
N GLN A 436 6.96 -20.32 1.60
CA GLN A 436 7.14 -21.62 0.97
C GLN A 436 8.08 -22.54 1.77
#